data_4673e41c801e328a4fc0060b289f523c
#
_entry.id   4673e41c801e328a4fc0060b289f523c
#
_cell.length_a   1.000
_cell.length_b   1.000
_cell.length_c   1.000
_cell.angle_alpha   90.00
_cell.angle_beta   90.00
_cell.angle_gamma   90.00
#
_symmetry.space_group_name_H-M   'P 1'
#
loop_
_entity.id
_entity.type
_entity.pdbx_description
1 polymer ?
#
loop_
_entity_poly.entity_id
_entity_poly.type
_entity_poly.pdbx_seq_one_letter_code
_entity_poly.pdbx_strand_id
1 'polypeptide(L)'
;MGRPGYPKNMREFRQRFSTPEACREYLVQCRWPDGFVCPTCSGKKAWLNQTRYVFECPQCGRQTSPTTGTIMHRSHLPIQEWFWAAYLVSTHTPGISAVQLQRQLGIGGYQHAWHLLHRLRKGMVNDNRSKLSGLVEVDETHIGGPVKGKKGRGVAAGAHKS
;
A
#
# COMPACT_ATOMS: atom_id res chain seq x y z
N MET A 1 -22.99 0.45 -3.30
CA MET A 1 -22.43 -0.83 -2.79
C MET A 1 -21.22 -0.56 -1.92
N GLY A 2 -21.02 -1.30 -0.81
CA GLY A 2 -19.86 -1.13 0.05
C GLY A 2 -18.55 -1.65 -0.60
N ARG A 3 -17.39 -1.22 -0.09
CA ARG A 3 -16.09 -1.76 -0.52
C ARG A 3 -16.05 -3.27 -0.32
N PRO A 4 -15.48 -4.05 -1.26
CA PRO A 4 -15.35 -5.49 -1.10
C PRO A 4 -14.49 -5.81 0.12
N GLY A 5 -14.89 -6.81 0.91
CA GLY A 5 -14.14 -7.25 2.07
C GLY A 5 -12.72 -7.70 1.70
N TYR A 6 -11.78 -7.58 2.63
CA TYR A 6 -10.41 -8.09 2.48
C TYR A 6 -10.30 -9.52 3.05
N PRO A 7 -9.46 -10.40 2.47
CA PRO A 7 -9.27 -11.76 2.98
C PRO A 7 -8.81 -11.79 4.43
N LYS A 8 -9.38 -12.68 5.22
CA LYS A 8 -9.07 -12.81 6.65
C LYS A 8 -7.83 -13.68 6.92
N ASN A 9 -7.50 -14.55 5.99
CA ASN A 9 -6.39 -15.48 6.13
C ASN A 9 -5.66 -15.72 4.79
N MET A 10 -4.47 -16.34 4.87
CA MET A 10 -3.60 -16.61 3.72
C MET A 10 -4.27 -17.51 2.66
N ARG A 11 -5.12 -18.44 3.07
CA ARG A 11 -5.81 -19.35 2.15
C ARG A 11 -6.81 -18.60 1.28
N GLU A 12 -7.64 -17.77 1.90
CA GLU A 12 -8.58 -16.88 1.19
C GLU A 12 -7.85 -15.89 0.29
N PHE A 13 -6.72 -15.34 0.78
CA PHE A 13 -5.91 -14.43 -0.01
C PHE A 13 -5.41 -15.08 -1.30
N ARG A 14 -4.83 -16.28 -1.21
CA ARG A 14 -4.34 -17.03 -2.36
C ARG A 14 -5.46 -17.40 -3.34
N GLN A 15 -6.61 -17.80 -2.84
CA GLN A 15 -7.76 -18.15 -3.69
C GLN A 15 -8.29 -16.91 -4.43
N ARG A 16 -8.40 -15.78 -3.74
CA ARG A 16 -8.99 -14.57 -4.28
C ARG A 16 -8.07 -13.81 -5.23
N PHE A 17 -6.79 -13.76 -4.95
CA PHE A 17 -5.78 -12.99 -5.69
C PHE A 17 -4.79 -13.89 -6.43
N SER A 18 -5.28 -15.01 -6.94
CA SER A 18 -4.46 -15.99 -7.69
C SER A 18 -3.98 -15.45 -9.03
N THR A 19 -4.71 -14.51 -9.65
CA THR A 19 -4.39 -13.96 -10.96
C THR A 19 -4.27 -12.44 -10.93
N PRO A 20 -3.48 -11.83 -11.85
CA PRO A 20 -3.41 -10.37 -12.00
C PRO A 20 -4.77 -9.74 -12.28
N GLU A 21 -5.63 -10.42 -13.03
CA GLU A 21 -6.98 -9.99 -13.40
C GLU A 21 -7.84 -9.84 -12.15
N ALA A 22 -7.86 -10.83 -11.27
CA ALA A 22 -8.61 -10.78 -10.01
C ALA A 22 -8.15 -9.61 -9.12
N CYS A 23 -6.85 -9.33 -9.09
CA CYS A 23 -6.31 -8.17 -8.39
C CYS A 23 -6.81 -6.85 -9.00
N ARG A 24 -6.84 -6.73 -10.34
CA ARG A 24 -7.32 -5.53 -11.04
C ARG A 24 -8.81 -5.32 -10.81
N GLU A 25 -9.61 -6.36 -10.91
CA GLU A 25 -11.05 -6.33 -10.64
C GLU A 25 -11.36 -5.85 -9.22
N TYR A 26 -10.62 -6.38 -8.25
CA TYR A 26 -10.73 -5.94 -6.86
C TYR A 26 -10.42 -4.44 -6.71
N LEU A 27 -9.36 -3.94 -7.34
CA LEU A 27 -9.03 -2.52 -7.32
C LEU A 27 -10.10 -1.66 -7.99
N VAL A 28 -10.70 -2.13 -9.08
CA VAL A 28 -11.82 -1.45 -9.75
C VAL A 28 -13.00 -1.31 -8.80
N GLN A 29 -13.37 -2.39 -8.11
CA GLN A 29 -14.46 -2.39 -7.13
C GLN A 29 -14.16 -1.48 -5.94
N CYS A 30 -12.92 -1.45 -5.46
CA CYS A 30 -12.51 -0.53 -4.39
C CYS A 30 -12.52 0.93 -4.81
N ARG A 31 -12.11 1.22 -6.06
CA ARG A 31 -12.01 2.58 -6.57
C ARG A 31 -13.34 3.15 -7.00
N TRP A 32 -14.17 2.34 -7.61
CA TRP A 32 -15.45 2.72 -8.16
C TRP A 32 -16.57 1.75 -7.71
N PRO A 33 -16.94 1.78 -6.43
CA PRO A 33 -17.93 0.84 -5.88
C PRO A 33 -19.32 1.00 -6.53
N ASP A 34 -19.63 2.20 -7.00
CA ASP A 34 -20.89 2.53 -7.65
C ASP A 34 -20.77 2.70 -9.18
N GLY A 35 -19.67 2.17 -9.75
CA GLY A 35 -19.36 2.27 -11.17
C GLY A 35 -18.35 3.37 -11.49
N PHE A 36 -17.79 3.29 -12.69
CA PHE A 36 -16.73 4.20 -13.14
C PHE A 36 -17.17 5.67 -13.06
N VAL A 37 -16.26 6.50 -12.55
CA VAL A 37 -16.36 7.96 -12.59
C VAL A 37 -15.06 8.52 -13.16
N CYS A 38 -15.17 9.29 -14.24
CA CYS A 38 -14.02 9.91 -14.88
C CYS A 38 -13.39 10.97 -13.96
N PRO A 39 -12.09 10.92 -13.69
CA PRO A 39 -11.44 11.90 -12.81
C PRO A 39 -11.31 13.29 -13.43
N THR A 40 -11.57 13.44 -14.73
CA THR A 40 -11.43 14.72 -15.45
C THR A 40 -12.77 15.42 -15.66
N CYS A 41 -13.80 14.69 -16.15
CA CYS A 41 -15.08 15.28 -16.51
C CYS A 41 -16.25 14.73 -15.68
N SER A 42 -15.99 13.85 -14.71
CA SER A 42 -17.01 13.19 -13.87
C SER A 42 -18.03 12.33 -14.65
N GLY A 43 -17.76 12.03 -15.91
CA GLY A 43 -18.60 11.14 -16.74
C GLY A 43 -18.68 9.74 -16.14
N LYS A 44 -19.86 9.14 -16.16
CA LYS A 44 -20.14 7.82 -15.53
C LYS A 44 -20.03 6.65 -16.50
N LYS A 45 -19.72 6.89 -17.76
CA LYS A 45 -19.56 5.85 -18.79
C LYS A 45 -18.08 5.66 -19.09
N ALA A 46 -17.66 4.42 -19.35
CA ALA A 46 -16.32 4.09 -19.82
C ALA A 46 -16.34 2.86 -20.71
N TRP A 47 -15.40 2.82 -21.64
CA TRP A 47 -15.06 1.62 -22.39
C TRP A 47 -13.82 0.99 -21.79
N LEU A 48 -13.85 -0.31 -21.50
CA LEU A 48 -12.69 -1.04 -20.99
C LEU A 48 -11.87 -1.58 -22.17
N ASN A 49 -10.65 -1.07 -22.31
CA ASN A 49 -9.65 -1.70 -23.15
C ASN A 49 -9.05 -2.88 -22.40
N GLN A 50 -9.42 -4.09 -22.79
CA GLN A 50 -9.02 -5.35 -22.13
C GLN A 50 -7.51 -5.59 -22.16
N THR A 51 -6.86 -5.29 -23.30
CA THR A 51 -5.41 -5.54 -23.50
C THR A 51 -4.56 -4.71 -22.54
N ARG A 52 -4.88 -3.42 -22.40
CA ARG A 52 -4.13 -2.49 -21.54
C ARG A 52 -4.74 -2.32 -20.16
N TYR A 53 -5.93 -2.86 -19.92
CA TYR A 53 -6.73 -2.71 -18.72
C TYR A 53 -6.90 -1.24 -18.29
N VAL A 54 -7.32 -0.41 -19.24
CA VAL A 54 -7.60 1.01 -19.03
C VAL A 54 -9.04 1.33 -19.39
N PHE A 55 -9.65 2.20 -18.60
CA PHE A 55 -11.00 2.72 -18.84
C PHE A 55 -10.89 4.02 -19.62
N GLU A 56 -11.54 4.09 -20.77
CA GLU A 56 -11.60 5.26 -21.61
C GLU A 56 -12.95 5.95 -21.49
N CYS A 57 -12.91 7.24 -21.15
CA CYS A 57 -14.11 8.04 -21.04
C CYS A 57 -14.59 8.52 -22.41
N PRO A 58 -15.84 8.20 -22.84
CA PRO A 58 -16.35 8.61 -24.14
C PRO A 58 -16.57 10.13 -24.27
N GLN A 59 -16.68 10.85 -23.15
CA GLN A 59 -16.94 12.29 -23.15
C GLN A 59 -15.67 13.13 -23.36
N CYS A 60 -14.54 12.73 -22.78
CA CYS A 60 -13.30 13.51 -22.82
C CYS A 60 -12.08 12.74 -23.34
N GLY A 61 -12.23 11.48 -23.77
CA GLY A 61 -11.15 10.64 -24.27
C GLY A 61 -10.11 10.24 -23.22
N ARG A 62 -10.30 10.62 -21.94
CA ARG A 62 -9.33 10.32 -20.89
C ARG A 62 -9.25 8.83 -20.62
N GLN A 63 -8.03 8.29 -20.73
CA GLN A 63 -7.74 6.92 -20.33
C GLN A 63 -7.26 6.88 -18.87
N THR A 64 -7.87 6.01 -18.08
CA THR A 64 -7.60 5.88 -16.64
C THR A 64 -7.45 4.41 -16.28
N SER A 65 -6.31 4.01 -15.72
CA SER A 65 -6.15 2.67 -15.15
C SER A 65 -6.60 2.65 -13.69
N PRO A 66 -6.94 1.47 -13.12
CA PRO A 66 -7.29 1.35 -11.71
C PRO A 66 -6.21 1.84 -10.76
N THR A 67 -4.95 1.84 -11.18
CA THR A 67 -3.79 2.27 -10.40
C THR A 67 -3.45 3.75 -10.55
N THR A 68 -4.00 4.45 -11.56
CA THR A 68 -3.68 5.86 -11.82
C THR A 68 -4.07 6.74 -10.64
N GLY A 69 -3.12 7.53 -10.12
CA GLY A 69 -3.36 8.44 -8.98
C GLY A 69 -3.43 7.74 -7.63
N THR A 70 -3.11 6.45 -7.54
CA THR A 70 -2.99 5.70 -6.28
C THR A 70 -1.52 5.52 -5.88
N ILE A 71 -1.28 4.90 -4.74
CA ILE A 71 0.08 4.52 -4.31
C ILE A 71 0.80 3.58 -5.31
N MET A 72 0.04 2.90 -6.17
CA MET A 72 0.56 2.02 -7.23
C MET A 72 0.87 2.76 -8.54
N HIS A 73 0.63 4.09 -8.61
CA HIS A 73 0.83 4.86 -9.82
C HIS A 73 2.27 4.77 -10.33
N ARG A 74 2.43 4.55 -11.66
CA ARG A 74 3.74 4.41 -12.33
C ARG A 74 4.66 3.37 -11.68
N SER A 75 4.10 2.29 -11.15
CA SER A 75 4.89 1.15 -10.67
C SER A 75 5.16 0.17 -11.80
N HIS A 76 6.40 -0.33 -11.87
CA HIS A 76 6.79 -1.43 -12.75
C HIS A 76 6.61 -2.80 -12.09
N LEU A 77 6.32 -2.83 -10.78
CA LEU A 77 6.08 -4.09 -10.06
C LEU A 77 4.74 -4.69 -10.48
N PRO A 78 4.67 -6.01 -10.67
CA PRO A 78 3.42 -6.72 -10.90
C PRO A 78 2.38 -6.41 -9.83
N ILE A 79 1.12 -6.32 -10.25
CA ILE A 79 0.03 -5.97 -9.32
C ILE A 79 -0.10 -6.98 -8.17
N GLN A 80 0.17 -8.25 -8.44
CA GLN A 80 0.13 -9.30 -7.42
C GLN A 80 1.17 -9.08 -6.31
N GLU A 81 2.37 -8.58 -6.64
CA GLU A 81 3.38 -8.25 -5.63
C GLU A 81 2.93 -7.13 -4.70
N TRP A 82 2.18 -6.14 -5.22
CA TRP A 82 1.55 -5.11 -4.41
C TRP A 82 0.55 -5.68 -3.42
N PHE A 83 -0.27 -6.64 -3.86
CA PHE A 83 -1.26 -7.30 -3.00
C PHE A 83 -0.58 -8.15 -1.94
N TRP A 84 0.44 -8.93 -2.32
CA TRP A 84 1.24 -9.70 -1.37
C TRP A 84 1.95 -8.82 -0.35
N ALA A 85 2.57 -7.73 -0.79
CA ALA A 85 3.22 -6.78 0.10
C ALA A 85 2.21 -6.15 1.08
N ALA A 86 1.05 -5.73 0.59
CA ALA A 86 -0.02 -5.19 1.43
C ALA A 86 -0.49 -6.21 2.48
N TYR A 87 -0.66 -7.47 2.09
CA TYR A 87 -1.03 -8.55 3.01
C TYR A 87 0.04 -8.75 4.08
N LEU A 88 1.32 -8.86 3.69
CA LEU A 88 2.42 -9.05 4.63
C LEU A 88 2.56 -7.87 5.59
N VAL A 89 2.49 -6.64 5.09
CA VAL A 89 2.58 -5.43 5.93
C VAL A 89 1.43 -5.36 6.94
N SER A 90 0.21 -5.77 6.55
CA SER A 90 -0.96 -5.70 7.43
C SER A 90 -1.04 -6.83 8.45
N THR A 91 -0.39 -7.97 8.20
CA THR A 91 -0.47 -9.16 9.06
C THR A 91 0.74 -9.36 9.97
N HIS A 92 1.89 -8.73 9.67
CA HIS A 92 3.08 -8.83 10.53
C HIS A 92 3.01 -7.84 11.69
N THR A 93 2.66 -8.33 12.87
CA THR A 93 2.54 -7.53 14.11
C THR A 93 3.81 -6.76 14.47
N PRO A 94 5.02 -7.35 14.42
CA PRO A 94 6.26 -6.61 14.73
C PRO A 94 6.71 -5.69 13.58
N GLY A 95 5.93 -5.63 12.49
CA GLY A 95 6.31 -4.95 11.26
C GLY A 95 7.22 -5.80 10.36
N ILE A 96 7.49 -5.31 9.17
CA ILE A 96 8.33 -5.97 8.18
C ILE A 96 9.41 -5.01 7.67
N SER A 97 10.65 -5.48 7.59
CA SER A 97 11.75 -4.72 7.00
C SER A 97 11.75 -4.84 5.47
N ALA A 98 12.37 -3.86 4.78
CA ALA A 98 12.49 -3.91 3.32
C ALA A 98 13.30 -5.12 2.84
N VAL A 99 14.32 -5.54 3.61
CA VAL A 99 15.11 -6.74 3.31
C VAL A 99 14.26 -8.01 3.43
N GLN A 100 13.46 -8.10 4.48
CA GLN A 100 12.55 -9.23 4.67
C GLN A 100 11.48 -9.29 3.57
N LEU A 101 10.88 -8.14 3.23
CA LEU A 101 9.91 -8.04 2.15
C LEU A 101 10.53 -8.45 0.80
N GLN A 102 11.74 -7.97 0.50
CA GLN A 102 12.49 -8.35 -0.69
C GLN A 102 12.66 -9.87 -0.80
N ARG A 103 13.13 -10.50 0.28
CA ARG A 103 13.36 -11.95 0.31
C ARG A 103 12.08 -12.76 0.18
N GLN A 104 11.02 -12.36 0.85
CA GLN A 104 9.75 -13.08 0.82
C GLN A 104 9.04 -13.00 -0.53
N LEU A 105 9.14 -11.87 -1.22
CA LEU A 105 8.51 -11.66 -2.53
C LEU A 105 9.44 -11.95 -3.71
N GLY A 106 10.73 -12.19 -3.47
CA GLY A 106 11.69 -12.40 -4.55
C GLY A 106 11.95 -11.16 -5.40
N ILE A 107 11.76 -9.95 -4.84
CA ILE A 107 11.96 -8.70 -5.57
C ILE A 107 13.44 -8.53 -5.90
N GLY A 108 13.78 -8.32 -7.17
CA GLY A 108 15.14 -8.32 -7.68
C GLY A 108 16.09 -7.24 -7.12
N GLY A 109 15.58 -6.21 -6.44
CA GLY A 109 16.40 -5.14 -5.87
C GLY A 109 15.86 -4.60 -4.54
N TYR A 110 16.77 -4.35 -3.59
CA TYR A 110 16.42 -3.77 -2.28
C TYR A 110 15.65 -2.44 -2.42
N GLN A 111 16.06 -1.57 -3.32
CA GLN A 111 15.42 -0.27 -3.53
C GLN A 111 13.96 -0.41 -3.94
N HIS A 112 13.61 -1.40 -4.77
CA HIS A 112 12.22 -1.66 -5.16
C HIS A 112 11.37 -2.08 -3.96
N ALA A 113 11.87 -2.98 -3.11
CA ALA A 113 11.18 -3.39 -1.89
C ALA A 113 11.04 -2.22 -0.89
N TRP A 114 12.09 -1.40 -0.78
CA TRP A 114 12.07 -0.20 0.06
C TRP A 114 11.03 0.81 -0.41
N HIS A 115 10.99 1.14 -1.71
CA HIS A 115 10.00 2.05 -2.28
C HIS A 115 8.58 1.50 -2.14
N LEU A 116 8.38 0.20 -2.37
CA LEU A 116 7.10 -0.47 -2.19
C LEU A 116 6.59 -0.31 -0.76
N LEU A 117 7.45 -0.60 0.22
CA LEU A 117 7.12 -0.49 1.64
C LEU A 117 6.78 0.96 2.05
N HIS A 118 7.56 1.94 1.58
CA HIS A 118 7.29 3.36 1.86
C HIS A 118 5.98 3.85 1.23
N ARG A 119 5.66 3.44 0.00
CA ARG A 119 4.38 3.76 -0.63
C ARG A 119 3.19 3.14 0.13
N LEU A 120 3.32 1.90 0.60
CA LEU A 120 2.30 1.26 1.42
C LEU A 120 2.11 2.01 2.74
N ARG A 121 3.19 2.35 3.45
CA ARG A 121 3.13 3.15 4.68
C ARG A 121 2.48 4.51 4.45
N LYS A 122 2.82 5.20 3.37
CA LYS A 122 2.17 6.45 2.98
C LYS A 122 0.66 6.28 2.75
N GLY A 123 0.25 5.18 2.14
CA GLY A 123 -1.17 4.87 1.93
C GLY A 123 -1.96 4.54 3.20
N MET A 124 -1.26 4.23 4.31
CA MET A 124 -1.90 4.00 5.62
C MET A 124 -2.07 5.29 6.45
N VAL A 125 -1.44 6.39 6.02
CA VAL A 125 -1.61 7.69 6.69
C VAL A 125 -3.03 8.20 6.41
N ASN A 126 -3.77 8.50 7.46
CA ASN A 126 -5.08 9.13 7.36
C ASN A 126 -4.96 10.61 7.74
N ASP A 127 -4.95 11.48 6.71
CA ASP A 127 -4.84 12.93 6.89
C ASP A 127 -6.06 13.54 7.62
N ASN A 128 -7.20 12.85 7.59
CA ASN A 128 -8.43 13.26 8.28
C ASN A 128 -8.60 12.63 9.67
N ARG A 129 -7.50 12.13 10.25
CA ARG A 129 -7.53 11.56 11.59
C ARG A 129 -7.90 12.62 12.61
N SER A 130 -8.95 12.36 13.41
CA SER A 130 -9.28 13.20 14.56
C SER A 130 -8.11 13.19 15.56
N LYS A 131 -7.84 14.35 16.15
CA LYS A 131 -6.85 14.45 17.23
C LYS A 131 -7.30 13.59 18.40
N LEU A 132 -6.33 12.98 19.07
CA LEU A 132 -6.59 12.27 20.32
C LEU A 132 -7.12 13.26 21.36
N SER A 133 -8.16 12.88 22.10
CA SER A 133 -8.78 13.69 23.15
C SER A 133 -9.07 12.81 24.35
N GLY A 134 -9.14 13.42 25.54
CA GLY A 134 -9.33 12.70 26.80
C GLY A 134 -8.01 12.21 27.40
N LEU A 135 -8.05 11.12 28.17
CA LEU A 135 -6.87 10.50 28.75
C LEU A 135 -6.10 9.76 27.64
N VAL A 136 -4.85 10.16 27.43
CA VAL A 136 -3.97 9.57 26.41
C VAL A 136 -2.75 8.99 27.11
N GLU A 137 -2.54 7.68 26.95
CA GLU A 137 -1.31 7.00 27.35
C GLU A 137 -0.27 7.13 26.22
N VAL A 138 0.94 7.53 26.57
CA VAL A 138 2.06 7.66 25.63
C VAL A 138 3.17 6.72 26.09
N ASP A 139 3.60 5.81 25.21
CA ASP A 139 4.73 4.92 25.43
C ASP A 139 5.95 5.40 24.64
N GLU A 140 7.13 5.31 25.24
CA GLU A 140 8.39 5.72 24.62
C GLU A 140 9.08 4.53 23.97
N THR A 141 9.38 4.66 22.69
CA THR A 141 10.17 3.65 21.95
C THR A 141 11.54 4.22 21.58
N HIS A 142 12.60 3.56 22.03
CA HIS A 142 13.95 3.88 21.63
C HIS A 142 14.26 3.32 20.23
N ILE A 143 14.36 4.19 19.24
CA ILE A 143 14.85 3.82 17.91
C ILE A 143 16.32 4.22 17.85
N GLY A 144 17.23 3.25 18.12
CA GLY A 144 18.66 3.48 18.12
C GLY A 144 19.40 2.38 17.37
N GLY A 145 20.43 2.76 16.60
CA GLY A 145 21.40 1.84 16.01
C GLY A 145 22.74 1.90 16.75
N PRO A 146 23.67 0.96 16.48
CA PRO A 146 25.00 1.01 17.06
C PRO A 146 25.72 2.30 16.67
N VAL A 147 26.19 3.07 17.65
CA VAL A 147 27.00 4.27 17.43
C VAL A 147 28.42 3.83 17.09
N LYS A 148 28.90 4.22 15.92
CA LYS A 148 30.31 3.94 15.51
C LYS A 148 31.28 4.42 16.60
N GLY A 149 32.13 3.52 17.08
CA GLY A 149 33.20 3.84 18.04
C GLY A 149 32.87 3.59 19.54
N LYS A 150 31.66 3.17 19.89
CA LYS A 150 31.33 2.76 21.26
C LYS A 150 31.08 1.26 21.33
N LYS A 151 31.88 0.54 22.07
CA LYS A 151 31.62 -0.85 22.48
C LYS A 151 30.59 -0.79 23.62
N GLY A 152 29.36 -1.30 23.38
CA GLY A 152 28.34 -1.40 24.41
C GLY A 152 26.93 -1.21 23.88
N ARG A 153 25.96 -1.62 24.64
CA ARG A 153 24.53 -1.50 24.35
C ARG A 153 24.08 -0.04 24.47
N GLY A 154 23.49 0.46 23.42
CA GLY A 154 22.57 1.57 23.50
C GLY A 154 23.17 2.93 23.77
N VAL A 155 22.37 3.90 23.53
CA VAL A 155 22.60 5.30 23.82
C VAL A 155 22.71 5.50 25.32
N ALA A 156 23.78 6.16 25.76
CA ALA A 156 23.88 6.61 27.14
C ALA A 156 22.63 7.43 27.50
N ALA A 157 21.89 7.00 28.47
CA ALA A 157 20.82 7.78 29.06
C ALA A 157 21.38 9.15 29.48
N GLY A 158 20.95 10.23 28.83
CA GLY A 158 21.38 11.57 29.24
C GLY A 158 21.62 12.60 28.14
N ALA A 159 21.53 12.27 26.89
CA ALA A 159 21.79 13.22 25.81
C ALA A 159 20.50 13.64 25.08
N HIS A 160 19.57 14.27 25.80
CA HIS A 160 18.68 15.29 25.23
C HIS A 160 17.98 16.02 26.36
N LYS A 161 18.64 17.05 26.82
CA LYS A 161 17.96 18.22 27.37
C LYS A 161 18.06 19.31 26.33
N SER A 162 16.98 19.61 25.72
CA SER A 162 16.55 20.93 25.23
C SER A 162 15.20 20.79 24.57
#